data_52947e7241bbd6ad1b7d77209ce88fb5
#
_entry.id   52947e7241bbd6ad1b7d77209ce88fb5
#
_cell.length_a   1.000
_cell.length_b   1.000
_cell.length_c   1.000
_cell.angle_alpha   90.00
_cell.angle_beta   90.00
_cell.angle_gamma   90.00
#
_symmetry.space_group_name_H-M   'P 1'
#
loop_
_entity.id
_entity.type
_entity.pdbx_description
1 polymer ?
#
loop_
_entity_poly.entity_id
_entity_poly.type
_entity_poly.pdbx_seq_one_letter_code
_entity_poly.pdbx_strand_id
1 'polypeptide(L)'
;MLPCPSLSRSGLHARRRTRGALRVHAVAAPIIPGKGECPLYRDRTGKLIPAMCADYGFRSGAGRLYQESYGEVPKDVWQLAKDNYRHELEQLRRAVRYPPSDVRQPSHPVAKALHTANGVVGAALASLDKALEEARVLPELQPPPVRSALETQEFKEIRARLDQLRLDADDVIAVERERIATGGGDMESPLWVKAPFYALCWLLDIMYDNKPIEKFWVLETVARIPYFAYISILHLYESLGFWRAGAELRKIHFAEEWNEMHHLQIMESLGGDRAWMDRFIAEHSAVFYYWVLILFYLVSPRMAYNFMQRVELHAADTYTAFLQRNAAVLESIPPPMVALQYYYSEDLYLFDEFQTASRGAPPRRPRCETLLDVFKNIRDDEMEHVKTMIACQNSTIAKDIAAASASSSSSPSPSATELPAPATPPKRAAASTVVEE
;
A
#
# COMPACT_ATOMS: atom_id res chain seq x y z
N MET A 1 51.97 3.30 35.58
CA MET A 1 51.51 1.92 35.87
C MET A 1 50.84 1.92 37.23
N LEU A 2 49.51 1.88 37.26
CA LEU A 2 48.69 1.68 38.44
C LEU A 2 47.74 0.53 38.15
N PRO A 3 47.51 -0.44 39.03
CA PRO A 3 46.74 -1.65 38.75
C PRO A 3 45.23 -1.41 38.87
N CYS A 4 44.44 -1.97 37.95
CA CYS A 4 42.99 -2.08 38.02
C CYS A 4 42.56 -3.05 39.15
N PRO A 5 41.51 -2.71 39.93
CA PRO A 5 40.92 -3.66 40.87
C PRO A 5 39.95 -4.61 40.17
N SER A 6 40.07 -5.89 40.48
CA SER A 6 39.19 -6.97 40.09
C SER A 6 37.77 -6.81 40.69
N LEU A 7 36.75 -6.76 39.85
CA LEU A 7 35.33 -6.82 40.27
C LEU A 7 34.88 -8.29 40.38
N SER A 8 34.50 -8.64 41.60
CA SER A 8 33.93 -9.94 41.97
C SER A 8 32.57 -10.18 41.29
N ARG A 9 32.39 -11.38 40.77
CA ARG A 9 31.11 -11.89 40.27
C ARG A 9 30.14 -12.11 41.44
N SER A 10 29.18 -11.21 41.61
CA SER A 10 27.98 -11.48 42.41
C SER A 10 26.83 -11.80 41.47
N GLY A 11 26.17 -12.93 41.74
CA GLY A 11 25.13 -13.51 40.92
C GLY A 11 23.91 -12.61 40.71
N LEU A 12 23.62 -12.30 39.48
CA LEU A 12 22.36 -11.72 39.07
C LEU A 12 21.38 -12.85 38.68
N HIS A 13 20.48 -13.17 39.61
CA HIS A 13 19.26 -13.92 39.28
C HIS A 13 18.47 -13.16 38.20
N ALA A 14 18.59 -13.61 36.97
CA ALA A 14 17.74 -13.12 35.88
C ALA A 14 16.28 -13.50 36.16
N ARG A 15 15.49 -12.55 36.61
CA ARG A 15 14.01 -12.63 36.53
C ARG A 15 13.63 -12.72 35.07
N ARG A 16 13.19 -13.90 34.65
CA ARG A 16 12.47 -14.11 33.37
C ARG A 16 11.23 -13.20 33.38
N ARG A 17 11.34 -11.98 32.84
CA ARG A 17 10.18 -11.25 32.37
C ARG A 17 9.63 -12.05 31.20
N THR A 18 8.48 -12.65 31.38
CA THR A 18 7.63 -13.10 30.26
C THR A 18 7.38 -11.88 29.41
N ARG A 19 8.09 -11.78 28.29
CA ARG A 19 7.76 -10.84 27.22
C ARG A 19 6.34 -11.19 26.80
N GLY A 20 5.38 -10.29 27.04
CA GLY A 20 4.10 -10.35 26.36
C GLY A 20 4.45 -10.45 24.87
N ALA A 21 4.08 -11.55 24.25
CA ALA A 21 4.20 -11.69 22.82
C ALA A 21 3.41 -10.51 22.22
N LEU A 22 4.10 -9.61 21.53
CA LEU A 22 3.45 -8.77 20.55
C LEU A 22 2.64 -9.75 19.69
N ARG A 23 1.31 -9.72 19.82
CA ARG A 23 0.44 -10.36 18.84
C ARG A 23 0.55 -9.54 17.57
N VAL A 24 1.58 -9.81 16.80
CA VAL A 24 1.58 -9.44 15.40
C VAL A 24 0.41 -10.23 14.82
N HIS A 25 -0.68 -9.54 14.50
CA HIS A 25 -1.76 -10.17 13.76
C HIS A 25 -1.12 -10.62 12.45
N ALA A 26 -0.94 -11.93 12.32
CA ALA A 26 -0.48 -12.51 11.08
C ALA A 26 -1.43 -12.00 9.99
N VAL A 27 -0.91 -11.23 9.04
CA VAL A 27 -1.60 -11.00 7.78
C VAL A 27 -1.97 -12.39 7.29
N ALA A 28 -3.26 -12.62 7.12
CA ALA A 28 -3.75 -13.95 6.78
C ALA A 28 -2.93 -14.45 5.58
N ALA A 29 -2.38 -15.65 5.71
CA ALA A 29 -1.64 -16.27 4.62
C ALA A 29 -2.48 -16.17 3.34
N PRO A 30 -1.89 -15.84 2.18
CA PRO A 30 -2.63 -15.71 0.93
C PRO A 30 -3.50 -16.96 0.76
N ILE A 31 -4.81 -16.74 0.61
CA ILE A 31 -5.76 -17.85 0.46
C ILE A 31 -5.43 -18.48 -0.88
N ILE A 32 -4.75 -19.62 -0.82
CA ILE A 32 -4.57 -20.46 -2.00
C ILE A 32 -5.98 -20.96 -2.33
N PRO A 33 -6.51 -20.72 -3.55
CA PRO A 33 -7.78 -21.30 -3.96
C PRO A 33 -7.64 -22.83 -3.88
N GLY A 34 -7.98 -23.38 -2.75
CA GLY A 34 -8.11 -24.81 -2.52
C GLY A 34 -9.59 -25.09 -2.47
N LYS A 35 -9.99 -26.26 -2.92
CA LYS A 35 -11.33 -26.83 -2.88
C LYS A 35 -12.13 -26.31 -1.66
N GLY A 36 -12.84 -25.19 -1.76
CA GLY A 36 -13.57 -24.61 -0.64
C GLY A 36 -14.42 -23.43 -1.06
N GLU A 37 -15.44 -23.19 -0.27
CA GLU A 37 -16.31 -22.03 -0.36
C GLU A 37 -15.52 -20.73 -0.26
N CYS A 38 -16.04 -19.64 -0.84
CA CYS A 38 -15.47 -18.32 -0.69
C CYS A 38 -15.28 -17.96 0.79
N PRO A 39 -14.15 -17.35 1.17
CA PRO A 39 -13.91 -16.98 2.55
C PRO A 39 -14.96 -15.98 3.01
N LEU A 40 -15.44 -16.13 4.23
CA LEU A 40 -16.35 -15.22 4.89
C LEU A 40 -15.57 -14.41 5.92
N TYR A 41 -15.63 -13.08 5.79
CA TYR A 41 -15.15 -12.19 6.81
C TYR A 41 -16.27 -11.92 7.83
N ARG A 42 -15.94 -11.98 9.11
CA ARG A 42 -16.86 -11.61 10.18
C ARG A 42 -16.51 -10.20 10.67
N ASP A 43 -17.42 -9.27 10.47
CA ASP A 43 -17.25 -7.92 11.01
C ASP A 43 -17.48 -7.86 12.53
N ARG A 44 -17.31 -6.69 13.12
CA ARG A 44 -17.48 -6.47 14.59
C ARG A 44 -18.89 -6.67 15.09
N THR A 45 -19.88 -6.50 14.23
CA THR A 45 -21.28 -6.73 14.54
C THR A 45 -21.66 -8.20 14.50
N GLY A 46 -20.74 -9.05 14.03
CA GLY A 46 -20.95 -10.47 13.79
C GLY A 46 -21.54 -10.79 12.41
N LYS A 47 -21.75 -9.79 11.54
CA LYS A 47 -22.22 -9.96 10.18
C LYS A 47 -21.15 -10.67 9.35
N LEU A 48 -21.59 -11.66 8.57
CA LEU A 48 -20.73 -12.39 7.63
C LEU A 48 -20.77 -11.69 6.27
N ILE A 49 -19.60 -11.33 5.75
CA ILE A 49 -19.43 -10.66 4.47
C ILE A 49 -18.64 -11.61 3.57
N PRO A 50 -19.17 -11.99 2.38
CA PRO A 50 -18.42 -12.77 1.42
C PRO A 50 -17.20 -11.97 0.95
N ALA A 51 -16.03 -12.59 1.01
CA ALA A 51 -14.81 -12.03 0.44
C ALA A 51 -14.52 -12.68 -0.90
N MET A 52 -13.73 -12.03 -1.72
CA MET A 52 -13.25 -12.58 -2.99
C MET A 52 -12.51 -13.90 -2.74
N CYS A 53 -12.89 -14.96 -3.47
CA CYS A 53 -12.36 -16.30 -3.25
C CYS A 53 -10.92 -16.50 -3.71
N ALA A 54 -10.35 -15.53 -4.39
CA ALA A 54 -8.97 -15.60 -4.85
C ALA A 54 -8.29 -14.23 -4.79
N ASP A 55 -7.02 -14.30 -4.54
CA ASP A 55 -6.08 -13.21 -4.76
C ASP A 55 -5.53 -13.35 -6.19
N TYR A 56 -5.83 -12.38 -7.04
CA TYR A 56 -5.40 -12.35 -8.45
C TYR A 56 -4.00 -11.75 -8.62
N GLY A 57 -3.39 -11.29 -7.55
CA GLY A 57 -2.04 -10.73 -7.53
C GLY A 57 -0.99 -11.75 -7.98
N PHE A 58 0.18 -11.24 -8.23
CA PHE A 58 1.31 -12.02 -8.68
C PHE A 58 1.84 -12.95 -7.57
N ARG A 59 1.62 -14.27 -7.73
CA ARG A 59 2.00 -15.27 -6.73
C ARG A 59 3.37 -15.91 -6.96
N SER A 60 4.07 -15.55 -8.02
CA SER A 60 5.41 -16.07 -8.26
C SER A 60 6.48 -15.43 -7.36
N GLY A 61 6.07 -14.62 -6.40
CA GLY A 61 6.90 -14.08 -5.36
C GLY A 61 7.55 -12.73 -5.66
N ALA A 62 7.53 -12.20 -6.89
CA ALA A 62 8.24 -10.97 -7.20
C ALA A 62 7.74 -9.79 -6.36
N GLY A 63 6.45 -9.48 -6.38
CA GLY A 63 5.86 -8.41 -5.59
C GLY A 63 5.65 -8.74 -4.11
N ARG A 64 5.88 -9.99 -3.68
CA ARG A 64 5.53 -10.49 -2.34
C ARG A 64 6.66 -11.20 -1.61
N LEU A 65 7.89 -10.98 -2.02
CA LEU A 65 9.06 -11.57 -1.36
C LEU A 65 9.12 -11.29 0.14
N TYR A 66 8.69 -10.10 0.55
CA TYR A 66 8.64 -9.70 1.95
C TYR A 66 7.58 -10.46 2.77
N GLN A 67 6.53 -11.00 2.13
CA GLN A 67 5.50 -11.79 2.81
C GLN A 67 5.98 -13.22 3.06
N GLU A 68 6.80 -13.77 2.19
CA GLU A 68 7.36 -15.12 2.35
C GLU A 68 8.35 -15.22 3.51
N SER A 69 9.09 -14.13 3.77
CA SER A 69 10.04 -14.03 4.87
C SER A 69 9.50 -13.34 6.12
N TYR A 70 8.19 -13.25 6.26
CA TYR A 70 7.54 -12.57 7.37
C TYR A 70 7.92 -13.17 8.73
N GLY A 71 8.44 -12.32 9.62
CA GLY A 71 8.92 -12.70 10.94
C GLY A 71 10.40 -13.09 11.01
N GLU A 72 11.09 -13.14 9.88
CA GLU A 72 12.55 -13.29 9.84
C GLU A 72 13.26 -11.94 9.99
N VAL A 73 14.49 -11.98 10.49
CA VAL A 73 15.36 -10.79 10.49
C VAL A 73 15.74 -10.48 9.04
N PRO A 74 15.59 -9.22 8.57
CA PRO A 74 15.99 -8.87 7.22
C PRO A 74 17.45 -9.23 6.94
N LYS A 75 17.71 -9.77 5.76
CA LYS A 75 19.06 -10.00 5.25
C LYS A 75 19.79 -8.67 5.05
N ASP A 76 21.11 -8.70 5.00
CA ASP A 76 21.88 -7.52 4.60
C ASP A 76 21.57 -7.12 3.14
N VAL A 77 21.83 -5.84 2.83
CA VAL A 77 21.45 -5.24 1.54
C VAL A 77 22.08 -5.95 0.33
N TRP A 78 23.28 -6.53 0.49
CA TRP A 78 23.97 -7.21 -0.62
C TRP A 78 23.35 -8.56 -0.91
N GLN A 79 22.95 -9.29 0.12
CA GLN A 79 22.21 -10.54 -0.04
C GLN A 79 20.85 -10.30 -0.64
N LEU A 80 20.10 -9.30 -0.16
CA LEU A 80 18.82 -8.91 -0.72
C LEU A 80 18.95 -8.50 -2.19
N ALA A 81 19.92 -7.65 -2.53
CA ALA A 81 20.15 -7.22 -3.91
C ALA A 81 20.47 -8.39 -4.84
N LYS A 82 21.31 -9.34 -4.39
CA LYS A 82 21.65 -10.53 -5.17
C LYS A 82 20.46 -11.47 -5.37
N ASP A 83 19.69 -11.70 -4.32
CA ASP A 83 18.52 -12.57 -4.38
C ASP A 83 17.44 -11.94 -5.27
N ASN A 84 17.20 -10.64 -5.12
CA ASN A 84 16.27 -9.89 -5.95
C ASN A 84 16.70 -9.86 -7.43
N TYR A 85 17.99 -9.60 -7.71
CA TYR A 85 18.50 -9.62 -9.09
C TYR A 85 18.27 -10.98 -9.79
N ARG A 86 18.54 -12.08 -9.07
CA ARG A 86 18.31 -13.43 -9.61
C ARG A 86 16.84 -13.68 -9.88
N HIS A 87 16.01 -13.29 -8.93
CA HIS A 87 14.57 -13.44 -9.04
C HIS A 87 14.03 -12.62 -10.22
N GLU A 88 14.39 -11.34 -10.32
CA GLU A 88 13.94 -10.44 -11.39
C GLU A 88 14.43 -10.90 -12.76
N LEU A 89 15.66 -11.40 -12.86
CA LEU A 89 16.16 -11.99 -14.11
C LEU A 89 15.31 -13.20 -14.52
N GLU A 90 14.97 -14.07 -13.60
CA GLU A 90 14.09 -15.22 -13.86
C GLU A 90 12.69 -14.79 -14.30
N GLN A 91 12.12 -13.77 -13.65
CA GLN A 91 10.81 -13.23 -14.01
C GLN A 91 10.83 -12.55 -15.39
N LEU A 92 11.88 -11.79 -15.73
CA LEU A 92 12.06 -11.23 -17.05
C LEU A 92 12.13 -12.33 -18.13
N ARG A 93 12.93 -13.37 -17.90
CA ARG A 93 13.04 -14.52 -18.79
C ARG A 93 11.68 -15.20 -19.00
N ARG A 94 10.90 -15.37 -17.93
CA ARG A 94 9.53 -15.91 -18.01
C ARG A 94 8.59 -14.99 -18.78
N ALA A 95 8.66 -13.68 -18.55
CA ALA A 95 7.81 -12.70 -19.22
C ALA A 95 8.03 -12.68 -20.75
N VAL A 96 9.27 -12.84 -21.21
CA VAL A 96 9.58 -12.88 -22.66
C VAL A 96 9.31 -14.23 -23.30
N ARG A 97 9.54 -15.35 -22.59
CA ARG A 97 9.36 -16.71 -23.14
C ARG A 97 7.94 -17.24 -23.05
N TYR A 98 7.18 -16.77 -22.05
CA TYR A 98 5.81 -17.20 -21.77
C TYR A 98 4.91 -15.99 -21.55
N PRO A 99 4.77 -15.09 -22.56
CA PRO A 99 3.92 -13.91 -22.41
C PRO A 99 2.48 -14.33 -22.09
N PRO A 100 1.76 -13.59 -21.22
CA PRO A 100 0.36 -13.86 -20.94
C PRO A 100 -0.47 -13.82 -22.23
N SER A 101 -1.34 -14.80 -22.43
CA SER A 101 -2.23 -14.86 -23.58
C SER A 101 -3.43 -13.93 -23.49
N ASP A 102 -3.71 -13.42 -22.30
CA ASP A 102 -4.88 -12.62 -21.93
C ASP A 102 -4.57 -11.10 -21.86
N VAL A 103 -3.52 -10.64 -22.55
CA VAL A 103 -3.17 -9.22 -22.58
C VAL A 103 -4.21 -8.45 -23.39
N ARG A 104 -4.84 -7.45 -22.76
CA ARG A 104 -5.79 -6.56 -23.45
C ARG A 104 -5.09 -5.77 -24.54
N GLN A 105 -5.74 -5.69 -25.69
CA GLN A 105 -5.25 -4.90 -26.80
C GLN A 105 -5.49 -3.41 -26.53
N PRO A 106 -4.48 -2.54 -26.71
CA PRO A 106 -4.67 -1.11 -26.58
C PRO A 106 -5.63 -0.57 -27.64
N SER A 107 -6.36 0.49 -27.29
CA SER A 107 -7.23 1.22 -28.23
C SER A 107 -6.51 2.39 -28.90
N HIS A 108 -5.64 3.08 -28.17
CA HIS A 108 -4.92 4.25 -28.63
C HIS A 108 -3.83 3.89 -29.66
N PRO A 109 -3.69 4.64 -30.80
CA PRO A 109 -2.75 4.27 -31.87
C PRO A 109 -1.29 4.21 -31.43
N VAL A 110 -0.84 5.13 -30.56
CA VAL A 110 0.53 5.11 -30.02
C VAL A 110 0.72 3.90 -29.12
N ALA A 111 -0.24 3.58 -28.26
CA ALA A 111 -0.20 2.39 -27.42
C ALA A 111 -0.15 1.08 -28.25
N LYS A 112 -0.90 1.02 -29.36
CA LYS A 112 -0.82 -0.11 -30.33
C LYS A 112 0.58 -0.24 -30.93
N ALA A 113 1.19 0.87 -31.35
CA ALA A 113 2.53 0.87 -31.91
C ALA A 113 3.56 0.39 -30.89
N LEU A 114 3.49 0.88 -29.64
CA LEU A 114 4.34 0.44 -28.55
C LEU A 114 4.12 -1.05 -28.20
N HIS A 115 2.88 -1.50 -28.17
CA HIS A 115 2.57 -2.92 -27.94
C HIS A 115 3.17 -3.82 -29.02
N THR A 116 3.05 -3.42 -30.29
CA THR A 116 3.65 -4.16 -31.41
C THR A 116 5.18 -4.18 -31.31
N ALA A 117 5.81 -3.05 -31.03
CA ALA A 117 7.26 -2.95 -30.85
C ALA A 117 7.74 -3.84 -29.69
N ASN A 118 7.04 -3.81 -28.55
CA ASN A 118 7.32 -4.70 -27.41
C ASN A 118 7.20 -6.18 -27.79
N GLY A 119 6.24 -6.56 -28.61
CA GLY A 119 6.10 -7.93 -29.11
C GLY A 119 7.31 -8.38 -29.94
N VAL A 120 7.81 -7.51 -30.83
CA VAL A 120 9.01 -7.79 -31.64
C VAL A 120 10.26 -7.91 -30.76
N VAL A 121 10.46 -6.96 -29.85
CA VAL A 121 11.60 -6.98 -28.92
C VAL A 121 11.52 -8.20 -28.01
N GLY A 122 10.34 -8.52 -27.49
CA GLY A 122 10.11 -9.71 -26.66
C GLY A 122 10.45 -11.01 -27.37
N ALA A 123 10.05 -11.17 -28.65
CA ALA A 123 10.39 -12.33 -29.46
C ALA A 123 11.91 -12.45 -29.73
N ALA A 124 12.58 -11.34 -29.96
CA ALA A 124 14.03 -11.33 -30.12
C ALA A 124 14.77 -11.71 -28.84
N LEU A 125 14.32 -11.16 -27.69
CA LEU A 125 14.87 -11.50 -26.38
C LEU A 125 14.60 -12.97 -26.01
N ALA A 126 13.42 -13.51 -26.31
CA ALA A 126 13.10 -14.92 -26.10
C ALA A 126 14.02 -15.86 -26.91
N SER A 127 14.33 -15.48 -28.15
CA SER A 127 15.26 -16.23 -29.00
C SER A 127 16.70 -16.20 -28.47
N LEU A 128 17.14 -15.02 -27.99
CA LEU A 128 18.46 -14.86 -27.38
C LEU A 128 18.53 -15.67 -26.07
N ASP A 129 17.50 -15.61 -25.22
CA ASP A 129 17.43 -16.34 -23.96
C ASP A 129 17.55 -17.86 -24.18
N LYS A 130 16.84 -18.40 -25.19
CA LYS A 130 16.97 -19.82 -25.57
C LYS A 130 18.39 -20.18 -26.02
N ALA A 131 19.02 -19.35 -26.86
CA ALA A 131 20.37 -19.58 -27.30
C ALA A 131 21.39 -19.57 -26.16
N LEU A 132 21.23 -18.66 -25.18
CA LEU A 132 22.08 -18.60 -23.99
C LEU A 132 21.85 -19.80 -23.03
N GLU A 133 20.64 -20.31 -22.95
CA GLU A 133 20.32 -21.52 -22.19
C GLU A 133 20.93 -22.76 -22.87
N GLU A 134 20.79 -22.92 -24.20
CA GLU A 134 21.41 -23.99 -24.99
C GLU A 134 22.93 -23.96 -24.88
N ALA A 135 23.51 -22.77 -24.86
CA ALA A 135 24.96 -22.57 -24.64
C ALA A 135 25.39 -22.78 -23.18
N ARG A 136 24.48 -23.11 -22.27
CA ARG A 136 24.71 -23.28 -20.82
C ARG A 136 25.27 -22.04 -20.11
N VAL A 137 25.05 -20.86 -20.65
CA VAL A 137 25.36 -19.56 -20.00
C VAL A 137 24.32 -19.23 -18.96
N LEU A 138 23.04 -19.52 -19.25
CA LEU A 138 21.94 -19.38 -18.33
C LEU A 138 21.43 -20.74 -17.84
N PRO A 139 20.92 -20.83 -16.60
CA PRO A 139 20.29 -22.04 -16.13
C PRO A 139 18.99 -22.33 -16.89
N GLU A 140 18.58 -23.59 -16.91
CA GLU A 140 17.31 -24.01 -17.48
C GLU A 140 16.13 -23.27 -16.82
N LEU A 141 15.27 -22.67 -17.66
CA LEU A 141 14.12 -21.92 -17.19
C LEU A 141 12.91 -22.85 -17.03
N GLN A 142 12.42 -22.95 -15.82
CA GLN A 142 11.18 -23.69 -15.56
C GLN A 142 9.97 -22.89 -16.08
N PRO A 143 9.04 -23.52 -16.81
CA PRO A 143 7.82 -22.86 -17.25
C PRO A 143 7.01 -22.40 -16.02
N PRO A 144 6.19 -21.35 -16.15
CA PRO A 144 5.31 -20.96 -15.07
C PRO A 144 4.37 -22.12 -14.71
N PRO A 145 4.02 -22.30 -13.42
CA PRO A 145 3.11 -23.35 -13.01
C PRO A 145 1.77 -23.19 -13.74
N VAL A 146 1.23 -24.32 -14.24
CA VAL A 146 -0.05 -24.33 -14.95
C VAL A 146 -1.16 -23.96 -13.96
N ARG A 147 -1.66 -22.75 -14.03
CA ARG A 147 -2.69 -22.20 -13.13
C ARG A 147 -4.08 -22.86 -13.35
N SER A 148 -4.38 -23.31 -14.58
CA SER A 148 -5.71 -23.77 -14.97
C SER A 148 -6.25 -24.94 -14.13
N ALA A 149 -5.40 -25.74 -13.52
CA ALA A 149 -5.81 -26.86 -12.67
C ALA A 149 -6.23 -26.44 -11.25
N LEU A 150 -5.89 -25.21 -10.83
CA LEU A 150 -6.16 -24.69 -9.49
C LEU A 150 -7.29 -23.64 -9.48
N GLU A 151 -7.73 -23.19 -10.65
CA GLU A 151 -8.75 -22.15 -10.79
C GLU A 151 -10.15 -22.73 -10.71
N THR A 152 -10.91 -22.34 -9.69
CA THR A 152 -12.33 -22.66 -9.59
C THR A 152 -13.13 -21.92 -10.66
N GLN A 153 -14.38 -22.37 -10.92
CA GLN A 153 -15.27 -21.68 -11.85
C GLN A 153 -15.57 -20.25 -11.39
N GLU A 154 -15.76 -20.05 -10.11
CA GLU A 154 -16.00 -18.74 -9.51
C GLU A 154 -14.80 -17.78 -9.68
N PHE A 155 -13.57 -18.30 -9.53
CA PHE A 155 -12.36 -17.54 -9.83
C PHE A 155 -12.37 -17.00 -11.28
N LYS A 156 -12.72 -17.85 -12.24
CA LYS A 156 -12.79 -17.46 -13.66
C LYS A 156 -13.90 -16.44 -13.92
N GLU A 157 -15.04 -16.58 -13.27
CA GLU A 157 -16.16 -15.65 -13.41
C GLU A 157 -15.83 -14.25 -12.85
N ILE A 158 -15.25 -14.18 -11.66
CA ILE A 158 -14.79 -12.89 -11.09
C ILE A 158 -13.70 -12.29 -11.99
N ARG A 159 -12.75 -13.09 -12.46
CA ARG A 159 -11.73 -12.62 -13.39
C ARG A 159 -12.33 -12.03 -14.65
N ALA A 160 -13.31 -12.70 -15.24
CA ALA A 160 -14.01 -12.21 -16.43
C ALA A 160 -14.76 -10.90 -16.18
N ARG A 161 -15.27 -10.66 -14.96
CA ARG A 161 -15.88 -9.38 -14.57
C ARG A 161 -14.81 -8.29 -14.39
N LEU A 162 -13.68 -8.58 -13.74
CA LEU A 162 -12.56 -7.64 -13.63
C LEU A 162 -12.04 -7.23 -15.02
N ASP A 163 -12.05 -8.14 -15.97
CA ASP A 163 -11.65 -7.86 -17.36
C ASP A 163 -12.65 -6.97 -18.13
N GLN A 164 -13.85 -6.71 -17.61
CA GLN A 164 -14.80 -5.76 -18.18
C GLN A 164 -14.57 -4.32 -17.74
N LEU A 165 -13.80 -4.09 -16.68
CA LEU A 165 -13.55 -2.76 -16.16
C LEU A 165 -12.83 -1.88 -17.18
N ARG A 166 -13.21 -0.62 -17.24
CA ARG A 166 -12.68 0.39 -18.20
C ARG A 166 -12.40 1.70 -17.47
N LEU A 167 -11.42 2.40 -17.94
CA LEU A 167 -11.11 3.77 -17.54
C LEU A 167 -10.65 4.52 -18.78
N ASP A 168 -11.28 5.66 -19.04
CA ASP A 168 -11.04 6.49 -20.19
C ASP A 168 -10.52 7.86 -19.72
N ALA A 169 -9.48 8.39 -20.36
CA ALA A 169 -8.94 9.70 -20.03
C ALA A 169 -9.95 10.82 -20.22
N ASP A 170 -10.82 10.71 -21.24
CA ASP A 170 -11.88 11.71 -21.49
C ASP A 170 -12.90 11.74 -20.35
N ASP A 171 -13.24 10.59 -19.74
CA ASP A 171 -14.13 10.51 -18.58
C ASP A 171 -13.50 11.24 -17.37
N VAL A 172 -12.19 11.08 -17.14
CA VAL A 172 -11.47 11.78 -16.06
C VAL A 172 -11.49 13.28 -16.28
N ILE A 173 -11.21 13.73 -17.50
CA ILE A 173 -11.28 15.16 -17.87
C ILE A 173 -12.68 15.72 -17.69
N ALA A 174 -13.71 14.94 -17.98
CA ALA A 174 -15.11 15.35 -17.79
C ALA A 174 -15.43 15.55 -16.30
N VAL A 175 -15.01 14.63 -15.44
CA VAL A 175 -15.15 14.71 -13.97
C VAL A 175 -14.39 15.92 -13.42
N GLU A 176 -13.14 16.16 -13.84
CA GLU A 176 -12.37 17.33 -13.43
C GLU A 176 -13.11 18.65 -13.80
N ARG A 177 -13.63 18.74 -15.02
CA ARG A 177 -14.40 19.91 -15.47
C ARG A 177 -15.67 20.11 -14.66
N GLU A 178 -16.40 19.04 -14.36
CA GLU A 178 -17.61 19.09 -13.53
C GLU A 178 -17.27 19.56 -12.12
N ARG A 179 -16.22 19.03 -11.51
CA ARG A 179 -15.73 19.44 -10.18
C ARG A 179 -15.39 20.93 -10.15
N ILE A 180 -14.68 21.42 -11.15
CA ILE A 180 -14.33 22.85 -11.26
C ILE A 180 -15.60 23.70 -11.42
N ALA A 181 -16.53 23.30 -12.28
CA ALA A 181 -17.79 24.04 -12.55
C ALA A 181 -18.72 24.09 -11.31
N THR A 182 -18.67 23.07 -10.45
CA THR A 182 -19.48 22.99 -9.21
C THR A 182 -18.83 23.63 -7.98
N GLY A 183 -17.69 24.33 -8.17
CA GLY A 183 -17.02 25.08 -7.09
C GLY A 183 -15.95 24.29 -6.34
N GLY A 184 -15.58 23.11 -6.81
CA GLY A 184 -14.44 22.34 -6.30
C GLY A 184 -13.07 22.97 -6.55
N GLY A 185 -13.08 24.15 -7.17
CA GLY A 185 -11.92 25.01 -7.37
C GLY A 185 -10.97 24.53 -8.47
N ASP A 186 -10.53 25.42 -9.35
CA ASP A 186 -9.29 25.21 -10.12
C ASP A 186 -8.11 25.50 -9.19
N MET A 187 -7.17 24.59 -9.19
CA MET A 187 -5.99 24.72 -8.37
C MET A 187 -4.95 25.60 -9.06
N GLU A 188 -4.63 26.74 -8.48
CA GLU A 188 -3.53 27.56 -8.96
C GLU A 188 -2.19 26.86 -8.72
N SER A 189 -1.48 26.61 -9.80
CA SER A 189 -0.11 26.07 -9.78
C SER A 189 0.71 26.74 -10.88
N PRO A 190 2.00 26.99 -10.64
CA PRO A 190 2.89 27.51 -11.68
C PRO A 190 3.00 26.55 -12.87
N LEU A 191 3.29 27.09 -14.05
CA LEU A 191 3.40 26.31 -15.28
C LEU A 191 4.47 25.18 -15.18
N TRP A 192 5.57 25.43 -14.49
CA TRP A 192 6.62 24.43 -14.29
C TRP A 192 6.22 23.27 -13.38
N VAL A 193 5.12 23.39 -12.64
CA VAL A 193 4.45 22.28 -11.92
C VAL A 193 3.39 21.61 -12.79
N LYS A 194 2.57 22.42 -13.48
CA LYS A 194 1.48 21.89 -14.33
C LYS A 194 1.99 21.08 -15.51
N ALA A 195 3.01 21.58 -16.22
CA ALA A 195 3.47 20.95 -17.45
C ALA A 195 4.01 19.51 -17.24
N PRO A 196 4.95 19.24 -16.31
CA PRO A 196 5.40 17.88 -16.05
C PRO A 196 4.29 16.98 -15.51
N PHE A 197 3.36 17.52 -14.71
CA PHE A 197 2.20 16.77 -14.23
C PHE A 197 1.33 16.26 -15.38
N TYR A 198 0.86 17.13 -16.29
CA TYR A 198 0.05 16.71 -17.41
C TYR A 198 0.79 15.81 -18.41
N ALA A 199 2.10 16.02 -18.58
CA ALA A 199 2.92 15.13 -19.39
C ALA A 199 2.98 13.72 -18.79
N LEU A 200 3.07 13.60 -17.46
CA LEU A 200 3.03 12.32 -16.76
C LEU A 200 1.67 11.65 -16.89
N CYS A 201 0.57 12.39 -16.68
CA CYS A 201 -0.79 11.86 -16.87
C CYS A 201 -0.98 11.29 -18.28
N TRP A 202 -0.61 12.07 -19.31
CA TRP A 202 -0.69 11.65 -20.69
C TRP A 202 0.15 10.38 -20.97
N LEU A 203 1.36 10.30 -20.43
CA LEU A 203 2.21 9.12 -20.58
C LEU A 203 1.56 7.88 -19.94
N LEU A 204 1.03 8.01 -18.73
CA LEU A 204 0.35 6.92 -18.03
C LEU A 204 -0.94 6.49 -18.75
N ASP A 205 -1.70 7.42 -19.31
CA ASP A 205 -2.89 7.10 -20.10
C ASP A 205 -2.56 6.26 -21.34
N ILE A 206 -1.44 6.54 -22.00
CA ILE A 206 -0.98 5.74 -23.15
C ILE A 206 -0.45 4.36 -22.70
N MET A 207 0.36 4.31 -21.65
CA MET A 207 0.98 3.07 -21.19
C MET A 207 -0.04 2.07 -20.65
N TYR A 208 -1.06 2.57 -19.96
CA TYR A 208 -2.10 1.77 -19.31
C TYR A 208 -3.47 1.87 -20.00
N ASP A 209 -3.48 2.18 -21.30
CA ASP A 209 -4.70 2.18 -22.09
C ASP A 209 -5.43 0.82 -21.97
N ASN A 210 -6.70 0.84 -21.61
CA ASN A 210 -7.53 -0.34 -21.31
C ASN A 210 -7.07 -1.22 -20.13
N LYS A 211 -6.20 -0.72 -19.25
CA LYS A 211 -5.67 -1.46 -18.11
C LYS A 211 -5.89 -0.70 -16.80
N PRO A 212 -7.13 -0.51 -16.34
CA PRO A 212 -7.40 0.35 -15.18
C PRO A 212 -6.78 -0.17 -13.88
N ILE A 213 -6.82 -1.48 -13.63
CA ILE A 213 -6.29 -2.03 -12.38
C ILE A 213 -4.76 -1.95 -12.36
N GLU A 214 -4.10 -2.25 -13.47
CA GLU A 214 -2.66 -2.10 -13.61
C GLU A 214 -2.24 -0.62 -13.48
N LYS A 215 -3.03 0.32 -14.04
CA LYS A 215 -2.81 1.76 -13.88
C LYS A 215 -2.90 2.19 -12.42
N PHE A 216 -3.96 1.79 -11.71
CA PHE A 216 -4.09 2.08 -10.28
C PHE A 216 -2.95 1.48 -9.48
N TRP A 217 -2.58 0.23 -9.73
CA TRP A 217 -1.46 -0.40 -9.02
C TRP A 217 -0.15 0.38 -9.16
N VAL A 218 0.18 0.87 -10.37
CA VAL A 218 1.37 1.70 -10.60
C VAL A 218 1.24 3.04 -9.88
N LEU A 219 0.05 3.67 -9.93
CA LEU A 219 -0.19 4.93 -9.23
C LEU A 219 -0.02 4.77 -7.73
N GLU A 220 -0.62 3.76 -7.10
CA GLU A 220 -0.50 3.48 -5.66
C GLU A 220 0.94 3.12 -5.26
N THR A 221 1.70 2.47 -6.14
CA THR A 221 3.13 2.18 -5.88
C THR A 221 3.92 3.48 -5.69
N VAL A 222 3.61 4.53 -6.45
CA VAL A 222 4.30 5.82 -6.37
C VAL A 222 3.62 6.82 -5.43
N ALA A 223 2.31 6.71 -5.16
CA ALA A 223 1.53 7.63 -4.35
C ALA A 223 2.00 7.68 -2.88
N ARG A 224 2.44 6.58 -2.32
CA ARG A 224 3.00 6.50 -0.96
C ARG A 224 4.36 7.19 -0.79
N ILE A 225 5.10 7.41 -1.87
CA ILE A 225 6.48 7.92 -1.84
C ILE A 225 6.61 9.37 -1.34
N PRO A 226 5.73 10.32 -1.69
CA PRO A 226 5.76 11.68 -1.18
C PRO A 226 5.71 11.74 0.34
N TYR A 227 4.81 10.99 0.95
CA TYR A 227 4.64 10.96 2.41
C TYR A 227 5.90 10.47 3.11
N PHE A 228 6.51 9.41 2.59
CA PHE A 228 7.79 8.93 3.12
C PHE A 228 8.94 9.93 2.93
N ALA A 229 9.00 10.62 1.79
CA ALA A 229 9.97 11.68 1.56
C ALA A 229 9.78 12.84 2.55
N TYR A 230 8.54 13.26 2.80
CA TYR A 230 8.24 14.32 3.77
C TYR A 230 8.61 13.92 5.19
N ILE A 231 8.27 12.71 5.62
CA ILE A 231 8.68 12.18 6.93
C ILE A 231 10.20 12.22 7.07
N SER A 232 10.93 11.80 6.03
CA SER A 232 12.40 11.74 6.05
C SER A 232 13.00 13.13 6.25
N ILE A 233 12.51 14.16 5.54
CA ILE A 233 13.04 15.53 5.65
C ILE A 233 12.60 16.18 6.97
N LEU A 234 11.37 16.00 7.40
CA LEU A 234 10.89 16.52 8.68
C LEU A 234 11.70 15.93 9.85
N HIS A 235 12.04 14.64 9.77
CA HIS A 235 12.91 13.99 10.73
C HIS A 235 14.34 14.59 10.70
N LEU A 236 14.88 14.85 9.52
CA LEU A 236 16.17 15.48 9.36
C LEU A 236 16.19 16.90 9.98
N TYR A 237 15.18 17.71 9.73
CA TYR A 237 15.06 19.05 10.30
C TYR A 237 14.98 19.02 11.83
N GLU A 238 14.24 18.08 12.39
CA GLU A 238 14.15 17.90 13.83
C GLU A 238 15.51 17.45 14.42
N SER A 239 16.18 16.50 13.81
CA SER A 239 17.47 15.96 14.25
C SER A 239 18.57 17.01 14.22
N LEU A 240 18.55 17.93 13.26
CA LEU A 240 19.48 19.03 13.14
C LEU A 240 19.09 20.23 14.05
N GLY A 241 17.94 20.17 14.71
CA GLY A 241 17.44 21.24 15.57
C GLY A 241 16.93 22.48 14.82
N PHE A 242 16.71 22.39 13.52
CA PHE A 242 16.24 23.52 12.70
C PHE A 242 14.73 23.77 12.89
N TRP A 243 13.97 22.73 13.05
CA TRP A 243 12.52 22.83 13.21
C TRP A 243 11.95 21.61 13.95
N ARG A 244 11.26 21.86 15.07
CA ARG A 244 10.76 20.78 15.96
C ARG A 244 9.24 20.63 15.98
N ALA A 245 8.51 21.43 15.22
CA ALA A 245 7.04 21.34 15.18
C ALA A 245 6.54 20.16 14.33
N GLY A 246 7.44 19.25 13.91
CA GLY A 246 7.13 18.25 12.91
C GLY A 246 6.57 16.93 13.43
N ALA A 247 6.49 16.69 14.74
CA ALA A 247 6.09 15.39 15.26
C ALA A 247 4.68 14.98 14.85
N GLU A 248 3.70 15.88 15.00
CA GLU A 248 2.31 15.64 14.59
C GLU A 248 2.19 15.52 13.08
N LEU A 249 2.89 16.36 12.32
CA LEU A 249 2.86 16.31 10.86
C LEU A 249 3.47 14.99 10.34
N ARG A 250 4.54 14.50 10.95
CA ARG A 250 5.10 13.18 10.62
C ARG A 250 4.13 12.04 10.90
N LYS A 251 3.33 12.14 11.96
CA LYS A 251 2.30 11.16 12.29
C LYS A 251 1.20 11.14 11.23
N ILE A 252 0.76 12.32 10.80
CA ILE A 252 -0.22 12.45 9.71
C ILE A 252 0.32 11.81 8.43
N HIS A 253 1.51 12.19 7.99
CA HIS A 253 2.11 11.63 6.77
C HIS A 253 2.40 10.13 6.88
N PHE A 254 2.70 9.63 8.07
CA PHE A 254 2.82 8.19 8.29
C PHE A 254 1.47 7.49 8.09
N ALA A 255 0.39 8.06 8.60
CA ALA A 255 -0.94 7.48 8.43
C ALA A 255 -1.40 7.52 6.96
N GLU A 256 -1.06 8.57 6.21
CA GLU A 256 -1.28 8.66 4.76
C GLU A 256 -0.44 7.63 3.99
N GLU A 257 0.86 7.50 4.27
CA GLU A 257 1.72 6.47 3.66
C GLU A 257 1.19 5.06 3.92
N TRP A 258 0.72 4.82 5.14
CA TRP A 258 0.12 3.55 5.54
C TRP A 258 -1.20 3.28 4.82
N ASN A 259 -2.01 4.30 4.58
CA ASN A 259 -3.24 4.22 3.80
C ASN A 259 -2.96 3.82 2.35
N GLU A 260 -2.03 4.52 1.70
CA GLU A 260 -1.57 4.23 0.33
C GLU A 260 -0.99 2.82 0.19
N MET A 261 -0.27 2.33 1.20
CA MET A 261 0.23 0.96 1.21
C MET A 261 -0.93 -0.06 1.15
N HIS A 262 -2.05 0.21 1.81
CA HIS A 262 -3.20 -0.68 1.77
C HIS A 262 -3.98 -0.57 0.46
N HIS A 263 -4.07 0.63 -0.14
CA HIS A 263 -4.60 0.81 -1.49
C HIS A 263 -3.78 -0.01 -2.50
N LEU A 264 -2.45 0.07 -2.43
CA LEU A 264 -1.54 -0.76 -3.23
C LEU A 264 -1.83 -2.26 -3.07
N GLN A 265 -1.93 -2.76 -1.83
CA GLN A 265 -2.23 -4.18 -1.57
C GLN A 265 -3.60 -4.60 -2.11
N ILE A 266 -4.58 -3.71 -2.08
CA ILE A 266 -5.89 -3.95 -2.70
C ILE A 266 -5.72 -4.12 -4.21
N MET A 267 -5.00 -3.23 -4.90
CA MET A 267 -4.75 -3.33 -6.34
C MET A 267 -3.93 -4.57 -6.71
N GLU A 268 -2.96 -4.97 -5.87
CA GLU A 268 -2.25 -6.25 -6.00
C GLU A 268 -3.20 -7.43 -5.95
N SER A 269 -4.12 -7.45 -4.99
CA SER A 269 -5.11 -8.53 -4.86
C SER A 269 -6.03 -8.66 -6.07
N LEU A 270 -6.25 -7.56 -6.79
CA LEU A 270 -7.00 -7.51 -8.06
C LEU A 270 -6.15 -7.88 -9.28
N GLY A 271 -4.86 -8.08 -9.11
CA GLY A 271 -3.93 -8.50 -10.15
C GLY A 271 -3.26 -7.35 -10.92
N GLY A 272 -3.17 -6.16 -10.33
CA GLY A 272 -2.49 -5.01 -10.93
C GLY A 272 -0.99 -5.23 -11.14
N ASP A 273 -0.37 -6.07 -10.32
CA ASP A 273 1.07 -6.39 -10.32
C ASP A 273 1.47 -7.58 -11.21
N ARG A 274 0.60 -8.09 -12.09
CA ARG A 274 0.85 -9.34 -12.85
C ARG A 274 1.96 -9.23 -13.88
N ALA A 275 2.07 -8.09 -14.56
CA ALA A 275 3.05 -7.93 -15.64
C ALA A 275 4.41 -7.49 -15.07
N TRP A 276 5.48 -8.19 -15.50
CA TRP A 276 6.82 -7.87 -15.05
C TRP A 276 7.23 -6.43 -15.37
N MET A 277 6.91 -5.95 -16.58
CA MET A 277 7.26 -4.59 -17.00
C MET A 277 6.58 -3.52 -16.15
N ASP A 278 5.32 -3.73 -15.75
CA ASP A 278 4.59 -2.80 -14.92
C ASP A 278 5.25 -2.70 -13.53
N ARG A 279 5.66 -3.84 -12.93
CA ARG A 279 6.41 -3.86 -11.67
C ARG A 279 7.76 -3.14 -11.81
N PHE A 280 8.51 -3.47 -12.84
CA PHE A 280 9.82 -2.86 -13.07
C PHE A 280 9.72 -1.33 -13.19
N ILE A 281 8.77 -0.83 -13.98
CA ILE A 281 8.57 0.61 -14.16
C ILE A 281 8.12 1.26 -12.86
N ALA A 282 7.12 0.70 -12.16
CA ALA A 282 6.60 1.28 -10.93
C ALA A 282 7.66 1.37 -9.83
N GLU A 283 8.37 0.28 -9.55
CA GLU A 283 9.37 0.22 -8.48
C GLU A 283 10.56 1.14 -8.74
N HIS A 284 11.08 1.18 -9.98
CA HIS A 284 12.18 2.08 -10.32
C HIS A 284 11.73 3.55 -10.37
N SER A 285 10.50 3.82 -10.84
CA SER A 285 9.91 5.15 -10.79
C SER A 285 9.73 5.63 -9.35
N ALA A 286 9.33 4.76 -8.44
CA ALA A 286 9.18 5.08 -7.02
C ALA A 286 10.51 5.54 -6.39
N VAL A 287 11.61 4.79 -6.66
CA VAL A 287 12.95 5.15 -6.16
C VAL A 287 13.42 6.49 -6.74
N PHE A 288 13.24 6.71 -8.04
CA PHE A 288 13.60 7.97 -8.69
C PHE A 288 12.76 9.13 -8.13
N TYR A 289 11.46 8.92 -8.00
CA TYR A 289 10.51 9.92 -7.51
C TYR A 289 10.81 10.34 -6.07
N TYR A 290 11.22 9.40 -5.21
CA TYR A 290 11.65 9.70 -3.84
C TYR A 290 12.73 10.79 -3.82
N TRP A 291 13.80 10.65 -4.61
CA TRP A 291 14.88 11.63 -4.65
C TRP A 291 14.46 12.96 -5.27
N VAL A 292 13.60 12.93 -6.29
CA VAL A 292 13.02 14.16 -6.86
C VAL A 292 12.22 14.92 -5.80
N LEU A 293 11.40 14.22 -5.01
CA LEU A 293 10.60 14.85 -3.96
C LEU A 293 11.44 15.37 -2.80
N ILE A 294 12.49 14.65 -2.40
CA ILE A 294 13.45 15.14 -1.40
C ILE A 294 14.01 16.49 -1.86
N LEU A 295 14.53 16.57 -3.07
CA LEU A 295 15.08 17.82 -3.62
C LEU A 295 14.03 18.91 -3.74
N PHE A 296 12.83 18.56 -4.21
CA PHE A 296 11.72 19.50 -4.35
C PHE A 296 11.27 20.08 -3.02
N TYR A 297 11.12 19.23 -2.00
CA TYR A 297 10.75 19.67 -0.66
C TYR A 297 11.84 20.55 -0.01
N LEU A 298 13.11 20.20 -0.17
CA LEU A 298 14.23 21.02 0.32
C LEU A 298 14.25 22.42 -0.29
N VAL A 299 13.86 22.55 -1.57
CA VAL A 299 13.76 23.84 -2.25
C VAL A 299 12.54 24.63 -1.79
N SER A 300 11.38 23.99 -1.71
CA SER A 300 10.13 24.63 -1.35
C SER A 300 9.08 23.63 -0.84
N PRO A 301 8.93 23.45 0.48
CA PRO A 301 7.90 22.60 1.06
C PRO A 301 6.50 22.94 0.58
N ARG A 302 6.18 24.25 0.50
CA ARG A 302 4.86 24.71 0.01
C ARG A 302 4.58 24.26 -1.41
N MET A 303 5.58 24.29 -2.29
CA MET A 303 5.41 23.87 -3.67
C MET A 303 5.35 22.34 -3.79
N ALA A 304 6.05 21.60 -2.94
CA ALA A 304 5.95 20.15 -2.87
C ALA A 304 4.54 19.74 -2.46
N TYR A 305 3.94 20.35 -1.44
CA TYR A 305 2.54 20.12 -1.07
C TYR A 305 1.54 20.57 -2.14
N ASN A 306 1.83 21.66 -2.87
CA ASN A 306 1.01 22.11 -3.98
C ASN A 306 0.99 21.07 -5.12
N PHE A 307 2.15 20.52 -5.45
CA PHE A 307 2.26 19.45 -6.44
C PHE A 307 1.47 18.20 -6.00
N MET A 308 1.63 17.77 -4.74
CA MET A 308 0.89 16.62 -4.21
C MET A 308 -0.61 16.85 -4.16
N GLN A 309 -1.07 18.03 -3.72
CA GLN A 309 -2.50 18.36 -3.80
C GLN A 309 -3.07 18.14 -5.20
N ARG A 310 -2.29 18.46 -6.24
CA ARG A 310 -2.72 18.23 -7.64
C ARG A 310 -2.77 16.75 -7.99
N VAL A 311 -1.80 15.98 -7.52
CA VAL A 311 -1.74 14.52 -7.73
C VAL A 311 -2.95 13.85 -7.08
N GLU A 312 -3.21 14.13 -5.80
CA GLU A 312 -4.32 13.55 -5.04
C GLU A 312 -5.69 13.94 -5.61
N LEU A 313 -5.82 15.21 -6.02
CA LEU A 313 -7.06 15.68 -6.63
C LEU A 313 -7.35 14.96 -7.95
N HIS A 314 -6.31 14.73 -8.76
CA HIS A 314 -6.43 13.96 -10.00
C HIS A 314 -6.71 12.47 -9.73
N ALA A 315 -6.14 11.90 -8.68
CA ALA A 315 -6.45 10.54 -8.23
C ALA A 315 -7.95 10.42 -7.86
N ALA A 316 -8.47 11.34 -7.05
CA ALA A 316 -9.88 11.37 -6.68
C ALA A 316 -10.82 11.53 -7.90
N ASP A 317 -10.46 12.40 -8.87
CA ASP A 317 -11.20 12.54 -10.14
C ASP A 317 -11.15 11.25 -10.96
N THR A 318 -10.00 10.58 -11.01
CA THR A 318 -9.79 9.31 -11.71
C THR A 318 -10.62 8.18 -11.10
N TYR A 319 -10.61 8.04 -9.78
CA TYR A 319 -11.47 7.08 -9.08
C TYR A 319 -12.95 7.40 -9.26
N THR A 320 -13.34 8.68 -9.29
CA THR A 320 -14.72 9.09 -9.54
C THR A 320 -15.18 8.68 -10.94
N ALA A 321 -14.38 8.95 -11.96
CA ALA A 321 -14.68 8.55 -13.34
C ALA A 321 -14.78 7.02 -13.47
N PHE A 322 -13.85 6.30 -12.84
CA PHE A 322 -13.86 4.84 -12.81
C PHE A 322 -15.12 4.26 -12.15
N LEU A 323 -15.52 4.82 -11.01
CA LEU A 323 -16.75 4.43 -10.29
C LEU A 323 -18.01 4.69 -11.12
N GLN A 324 -18.12 5.85 -11.75
CA GLN A 324 -19.26 6.19 -12.58
C GLN A 324 -19.43 5.20 -13.75
N ARG A 325 -18.33 4.82 -14.39
CA ARG A 325 -18.34 3.93 -15.54
C ARG A 325 -18.60 2.47 -15.19
N ASN A 326 -18.12 2.01 -14.05
CA ASN A 326 -18.05 0.58 -13.72
C ASN A 326 -18.97 0.16 -12.56
N ALA A 327 -19.85 1.03 -12.06
CA ALA A 327 -20.62 0.82 -10.83
C ALA A 327 -21.31 -0.55 -10.79
N ALA A 328 -22.03 -0.93 -11.84
CA ALA A 328 -22.78 -2.20 -11.88
C ALA A 328 -21.87 -3.44 -11.82
N VAL A 329 -20.72 -3.39 -12.48
CA VAL A 329 -19.75 -4.50 -12.45
C VAL A 329 -19.12 -4.59 -11.06
N LEU A 330 -18.67 -3.46 -10.50
CA LEU A 330 -18.03 -3.40 -9.18
C LEU A 330 -18.99 -3.84 -8.06
N GLU A 331 -20.27 -3.50 -8.15
CA GLU A 331 -21.28 -3.93 -7.18
C GLU A 331 -21.48 -5.46 -7.18
N SER A 332 -21.27 -6.10 -8.32
CA SER A 332 -21.41 -7.56 -8.47
C SER A 332 -20.23 -8.38 -7.97
N ILE A 333 -19.13 -7.75 -7.59
CA ILE A 333 -17.90 -8.41 -7.17
C ILE A 333 -17.73 -8.22 -5.65
N PRO A 334 -17.46 -9.30 -4.88
CA PRO A 334 -17.17 -9.19 -3.47
C PRO A 334 -15.82 -8.47 -3.25
N PRO A 335 -15.61 -7.82 -2.09
CA PRO A 335 -14.36 -7.14 -1.78
C PRO A 335 -13.22 -8.15 -1.57
N PRO A 336 -11.97 -7.80 -1.87
CA PRO A 336 -10.83 -8.63 -1.51
C PRO A 336 -10.65 -8.68 0.01
N MET A 337 -10.11 -9.79 0.52
CA MET A 337 -9.91 -9.99 1.95
C MET A 337 -9.04 -8.89 2.58
N VAL A 338 -8.03 -8.41 1.86
CA VAL A 338 -7.17 -7.32 2.34
C VAL A 338 -7.95 -6.03 2.59
N ALA A 339 -8.92 -5.69 1.75
CA ALA A 339 -9.77 -4.51 1.95
C ALA A 339 -10.67 -4.65 3.20
N LEU A 340 -11.26 -5.82 3.40
CA LEU A 340 -12.06 -6.10 4.60
C LEU A 340 -11.24 -6.01 5.88
N GLN A 341 -10.04 -6.59 5.86
CA GLN A 341 -9.11 -6.52 6.98
C GLN A 341 -8.71 -5.08 7.29
N TYR A 342 -8.44 -4.28 6.27
CA TYR A 342 -8.05 -2.89 6.42
C TYR A 342 -9.20 -2.03 6.95
N TYR A 343 -10.30 -1.91 6.21
CA TYR A 343 -11.38 -0.97 6.53
C TYR A 343 -12.17 -1.33 7.79
N TYR A 344 -12.22 -2.59 8.18
CA TYR A 344 -12.91 -3.03 9.40
C TYR A 344 -12.01 -3.20 10.62
N SER A 345 -10.69 -3.05 10.48
CA SER A 345 -9.76 -3.11 11.61
C SER A 345 -9.69 -1.78 12.35
N GLU A 346 -9.56 -1.82 13.69
CA GLU A 346 -9.27 -0.64 14.51
C GLU A 346 -7.81 -0.25 14.46
N ASP A 347 -6.95 -1.25 14.30
CA ASP A 347 -5.50 -1.07 14.36
C ASP A 347 -4.86 -0.76 13.00
N LEU A 348 -5.54 -1.11 11.89
CA LEU A 348 -5.00 -0.92 10.55
C LEU A 348 -5.52 0.35 9.87
N TYR A 349 -6.79 0.71 10.07
CA TYR A 349 -7.38 1.87 9.43
C TYR A 349 -7.08 3.14 10.22
N LEU A 350 -5.98 3.80 9.91
CA LEU A 350 -5.49 4.99 10.60
C LEU A 350 -6.12 6.30 10.08
N PHE A 351 -7.28 6.25 9.46
CA PHE A 351 -7.95 7.41 8.89
C PHE A 351 -8.14 8.57 9.90
N ASP A 352 -8.44 8.25 11.14
CA ASP A 352 -8.66 9.25 12.18
C ASP A 352 -7.40 10.10 12.49
N GLU A 353 -6.21 9.62 12.08
CA GLU A 353 -4.95 10.32 12.28
C GLU A 353 -4.67 11.40 11.22
N PHE A 354 -5.17 11.22 10.00
CA PHE A 354 -5.00 12.21 8.92
C PHE A 354 -6.29 12.96 8.58
N GLN A 355 -7.44 12.60 9.18
CA GLN A 355 -8.67 13.35 9.01
C GLN A 355 -8.53 14.78 9.56
N THR A 356 -8.45 15.76 8.66
CA THR A 356 -8.24 17.17 9.04
C THR A 356 -9.52 17.92 9.38
N ALA A 357 -10.69 17.38 8.96
CA ALA A 357 -11.93 18.17 8.91
C ALA A 357 -12.66 18.32 10.24
N SER A 358 -12.43 17.46 11.25
CA SER A 358 -13.16 17.62 12.52
C SER A 358 -12.52 16.86 13.69
N ARG A 359 -11.85 17.59 14.56
CA ARG A 359 -11.50 17.08 15.88
C ARG A 359 -12.79 16.81 16.65
N GLY A 360 -12.97 15.57 17.10
CA GLY A 360 -14.15 15.15 17.87
C GLY A 360 -15.29 14.57 17.04
N ALA A 361 -15.14 14.43 15.71
CA ALA A 361 -16.03 13.61 14.93
C ALA A 361 -15.87 12.13 15.31
N PRO A 362 -16.93 11.33 15.21
CA PRO A 362 -16.80 9.89 15.39
C PRO A 362 -15.85 9.31 14.33
N PRO A 363 -15.06 8.27 14.67
CA PRO A 363 -14.15 7.65 13.73
C PRO A 363 -14.89 7.21 12.47
N ARG A 364 -14.31 7.46 11.30
CA ARG A 364 -14.86 6.97 10.04
C ARG A 364 -14.75 5.44 10.02
N ARG A 365 -15.86 4.78 9.76
CA ARG A 365 -15.93 3.33 9.60
C ARG A 365 -16.78 3.04 8.37
N PRO A 366 -16.17 3.09 7.17
CA PRO A 366 -16.92 3.00 5.92
C PRO A 366 -17.46 1.59 5.70
N ARG A 367 -18.53 1.51 4.92
CA ARG A 367 -19.03 0.23 4.43
C ARG A 367 -18.03 -0.38 3.45
N CYS A 368 -17.85 -1.70 3.52
CA CYS A 368 -16.96 -2.46 2.64
C CYS A 368 -17.56 -3.84 2.36
N GLU A 369 -18.67 -3.89 1.60
CA GLU A 369 -19.40 -5.13 1.32
C GLU A 369 -19.31 -5.58 -0.13
N THR A 370 -18.94 -4.67 -1.02
CA THR A 370 -18.73 -4.92 -2.44
C THR A 370 -17.43 -4.25 -2.90
N LEU A 371 -16.93 -4.63 -4.07
CA LEU A 371 -15.79 -3.95 -4.67
C LEU A 371 -16.12 -2.49 -5.00
N LEU A 372 -17.40 -2.16 -5.25
CA LEU A 372 -17.85 -0.78 -5.40
C LEU A 372 -17.60 0.04 -4.12
N ASP A 373 -17.91 -0.53 -2.97
CA ASP A 373 -17.66 0.13 -1.67
C ASP A 373 -16.15 0.35 -1.46
N VAL A 374 -15.31 -0.63 -1.82
CA VAL A 374 -13.85 -0.52 -1.73
C VAL A 374 -13.35 0.68 -2.52
N PHE A 375 -13.70 0.80 -3.80
CA PHE A 375 -13.25 1.92 -4.63
C PHE A 375 -13.84 3.27 -4.19
N LYS A 376 -15.05 3.30 -3.62
CA LYS A 376 -15.59 4.51 -2.98
C LYS A 376 -14.77 4.93 -1.78
N ASN A 377 -14.36 3.96 -0.96
CA ASN A 377 -13.56 4.25 0.23
C ASN A 377 -12.18 4.80 -0.16
N ILE A 378 -11.53 4.21 -1.15
CA ILE A 378 -10.25 4.72 -1.68
C ILE A 378 -10.41 6.16 -2.17
N ARG A 379 -11.39 6.44 -3.06
CA ARG A 379 -11.66 7.81 -3.53
C ARG A 379 -11.85 8.81 -2.38
N ASP A 380 -12.57 8.41 -1.34
CA ASP A 380 -12.85 9.28 -0.20
C ASP A 380 -11.61 9.48 0.69
N ASP A 381 -10.72 8.49 0.75
CA ASP A 381 -9.41 8.59 1.40
C ASP A 381 -8.52 9.59 0.64
N GLU A 382 -8.45 9.53 -0.72
CA GLU A 382 -7.73 10.51 -1.57
C GLU A 382 -8.22 11.94 -1.32
N MET A 383 -9.54 12.14 -1.15
CA MET A 383 -10.08 13.45 -0.84
C MET A 383 -9.66 13.99 0.54
N GLU A 384 -9.38 13.14 1.51
CA GLU A 384 -8.80 13.58 2.78
C GLU A 384 -7.31 13.92 2.62
N HIS A 385 -6.55 13.19 1.80
CA HIS A 385 -5.17 13.54 1.45
C HIS A 385 -5.12 14.94 0.81
N VAL A 386 -6.03 15.26 -0.10
CA VAL A 386 -6.18 16.62 -0.67
C VAL A 386 -6.31 17.67 0.43
N LYS A 387 -7.19 17.45 1.43
CA LYS A 387 -7.40 18.40 2.53
C LYS A 387 -6.14 18.58 3.38
N THR A 388 -5.42 17.52 3.63
CA THR A 388 -4.13 17.58 4.34
C THR A 388 -3.11 18.41 3.55
N MET A 389 -2.99 18.17 2.24
CA MET A 389 -2.09 18.93 1.39
C MET A 389 -2.42 20.43 1.37
N ILE A 390 -3.72 20.78 1.38
CA ILE A 390 -4.17 22.18 1.52
C ILE A 390 -3.76 22.74 2.89
N ALA A 391 -4.00 22.00 3.96
CA ALA A 391 -3.64 22.41 5.30
C ALA A 391 -2.13 22.66 5.46
N CYS A 392 -1.28 21.80 4.88
CA CYS A 392 0.17 21.93 4.91
C CYS A 392 0.71 23.15 4.15
N GLN A 393 -0.04 23.69 3.19
CA GLN A 393 0.30 24.93 2.48
C GLN A 393 -0.11 26.20 3.24
N ASN A 394 -0.98 26.08 4.24
CA ASN A 394 -1.53 27.21 4.99
C ASN A 394 -0.80 27.36 6.34
N SER A 395 0.01 28.40 6.47
CA SER A 395 0.78 28.66 7.69
C SER A 395 -0.07 28.94 8.93
N THR A 396 -1.31 29.41 8.78
CA THR A 396 -2.24 29.62 9.89
C THR A 396 -2.73 28.28 10.42
N ILE A 397 -3.20 27.39 9.55
CA ILE A 397 -3.64 26.05 9.94
C ILE A 397 -2.48 25.26 10.58
N ALA A 398 -1.28 25.34 10.02
CA ALA A 398 -0.10 24.68 10.59
C ALA A 398 0.22 25.20 12.02
N LYS A 399 0.05 26.50 12.27
CA LYS A 399 0.21 27.08 13.63
C LYS A 399 -0.88 26.63 14.58
N ASP A 400 -2.13 26.54 14.12
CA ASP A 400 -3.26 26.09 14.93
C ASP A 400 -3.12 24.62 15.32
N ILE A 401 -2.64 23.77 14.42
CA ILE A 401 -2.31 22.37 14.70
C ILE A 401 -1.20 22.28 15.75
N ALA A 402 -0.12 23.05 15.59
CA ALA A 402 0.99 23.08 16.53
C ALA A 402 0.55 23.59 17.93
N ALA A 403 -0.28 24.64 18.00
CA ALA A 403 -0.82 25.19 19.24
C ALA A 403 -1.72 24.19 19.96
N ALA A 404 -2.56 23.50 19.23
CA ALA A 404 -3.44 22.48 19.79
C ALA A 404 -2.67 21.26 20.33
N SER A 405 -1.58 20.87 19.70
CA SER A 405 -0.69 19.80 20.19
C SER A 405 0.03 20.21 21.47
N ALA A 406 0.47 21.47 21.55
CA ALA A 406 1.08 21.99 22.77
C ALA A 406 0.10 22.04 23.95
N SER A 407 -1.17 22.37 23.72
CA SER A 407 -2.21 22.39 24.76
C SER A 407 -2.59 21.01 25.26
N SER A 408 -2.57 20.00 24.41
CA SER A 408 -2.85 18.60 24.80
C SER A 408 -1.73 17.99 25.64
N SER A 409 -0.48 18.41 25.44
CA SER A 409 0.69 17.97 26.21
C SER A 409 0.78 18.62 27.59
N SER A 410 0.07 19.74 27.83
CA SER A 410 0.04 20.46 29.10
C SER A 410 -1.10 20.05 30.03
N SER A 411 -1.99 19.15 29.63
CA SER A 411 -2.99 18.57 30.52
C SER A 411 -2.29 17.63 31.50
N PRO A 412 -2.41 17.83 32.83
CA PRO A 412 -1.82 16.92 33.80
C PRO A 412 -2.41 15.52 33.53
N SER A 413 -1.56 14.52 33.43
CA SER A 413 -1.98 13.12 33.48
C SER A 413 -2.97 12.95 34.63
N PRO A 414 -4.12 12.27 34.44
CA PRO A 414 -4.97 11.92 35.59
C PRO A 414 -4.07 11.20 36.57
N SER A 415 -4.01 11.77 37.82
CA SER A 415 -3.20 11.23 38.89
C SER A 415 -3.47 9.74 38.95
N ALA A 416 -2.41 8.95 39.00
CA ALA A 416 -2.52 7.52 39.23
C ALA A 416 -3.31 7.30 40.51
N THR A 417 -4.60 7.08 40.39
CA THR A 417 -5.46 6.62 41.47
C THR A 417 -4.90 5.25 41.81
N GLU A 418 -4.45 5.11 43.07
CA GLU A 418 -3.89 3.90 43.62
C GLU A 418 -4.69 2.67 43.17
N LEU A 419 -4.01 1.80 42.44
CA LEU A 419 -4.53 0.46 42.16
C LEU A 419 -4.74 -0.24 43.50
N PRO A 420 -5.93 -0.78 43.80
CA PRO A 420 -6.14 -1.55 45.01
C PRO A 420 -5.15 -2.72 45.05
N ALA A 421 -4.55 -2.92 46.21
CA ALA A 421 -3.58 -3.98 46.47
C ALA A 421 -4.13 -5.35 46.01
N PRO A 422 -3.32 -6.21 45.37
CA PRO A 422 -3.77 -7.51 44.92
C PRO A 422 -4.24 -8.37 46.09
N ALA A 423 -5.47 -8.86 45.98
CA ALA A 423 -6.06 -9.76 46.98
C ALA A 423 -5.18 -11.00 47.17
N THR A 424 -4.92 -11.32 48.44
CA THR A 424 -4.14 -12.51 48.84
C THR A 424 -4.80 -13.79 48.33
N PRO A 425 -4.08 -14.70 47.69
CA PRO A 425 -4.68 -15.94 47.21
C PRO A 425 -5.12 -16.84 48.38
N PRO A 426 -6.23 -17.55 48.26
CA PRO A 426 -6.70 -18.45 49.31
C PRO A 426 -5.70 -19.60 49.53
N LYS A 427 -5.42 -19.92 50.81
CA LYS A 427 -4.60 -21.04 51.22
C LYS A 427 -5.18 -22.34 50.68
N ARG A 428 -4.37 -23.03 49.90
CA ARG A 428 -4.63 -24.41 49.40
C ARG A 428 -4.78 -25.34 50.60
N ALA A 429 -5.94 -25.93 50.77
CA ALA A 429 -6.16 -27.05 51.69
C ALA A 429 -5.34 -28.26 51.22
N ALA A 430 -4.65 -28.88 52.15
CA ALA A 430 -3.87 -30.08 51.93
C ALA A 430 -4.83 -31.25 51.61
N ALA A 431 -4.69 -31.83 50.42
CA ALA A 431 -5.34 -33.09 50.07
C ALA A 431 -4.54 -34.24 50.68
N SER A 432 -5.17 -34.98 51.60
CA SER A 432 -4.68 -36.22 52.17
C SER A 432 -4.67 -37.29 51.11
N THR A 433 -3.51 -37.91 50.89
CA THR A 433 -3.34 -39.16 50.17
C THR A 433 -4.08 -40.30 50.91
N VAL A 434 -5.03 -40.95 50.25
CA VAL A 434 -5.46 -42.27 50.61
C VAL A 434 -4.89 -43.22 49.56
N VAL A 435 -4.05 -44.13 50.05
CA VAL A 435 -3.58 -45.31 49.32
C VAL A 435 -4.57 -46.43 49.69
N GLU A 436 -5.17 -47.08 48.71
CA GLU A 436 -5.69 -48.46 48.83
C GLU A 436 -5.58 -49.16 47.47
N GLU A 437 -4.86 -50.24 47.51
CA GLU A 437 -4.77 -51.53 46.84
C GLU A 437 -4.87 -51.57 45.32
#